data_caeec3ddfa2e1225021ea5863412b176
#
_entry.id   caeec3ddfa2e1225021ea5863412b176
#
_cell.length_a   1.000
_cell.length_b   1.000
_cell.length_c   1.000
_cell.angle_alpha   90.00
_cell.angle_beta   90.00
_cell.angle_gamma   90.00
#
_symmetry.space_group_name_H-M   'P 1'
#
loop_
_entity.id
_entity.type
_entity.pdbx_description
1 polymer ?
#
loop_
_entity_poly.entity_id
_entity_poly.type
_entity_poly.pdbx_seq_one_letter_code
_entity_poly.pdbx_strand_id
1 'polypeptide(L)'
;RMIDTKQLYREKTLRIPRPSFIVLYNGSEDMPEYQELRLTDAYLGEKEEAEEDALQLIVKVYNISSEKHAEILKKCETLRQYSRFVEIVRSYGHIDQLTGAVMVKIMEQCKKEGVLTEFMEHYGTELIEMLFKELTREEDLEISRLDGYDAGVKDGEKSGERKAALDIAKGMQKEHIAADV
;
A
#
# COMPACT_ATOMS: atom_id res chain seq x y z
N ARG A 1 15.24 21.24 4.39
CA ARG A 1 15.47 22.61 3.91
C ARG A 1 14.68 22.77 2.63
N MET A 2 13.57 23.53 2.67
CA MET A 2 12.77 23.79 1.46
C MET A 2 13.60 24.56 0.44
N ILE A 3 13.47 24.17 -0.82
CA ILE A 3 14.10 24.88 -1.94
C ILE A 3 13.34 26.17 -2.13
N ASP A 4 14.06 27.31 -2.15
CA ASP A 4 13.46 28.60 -2.48
C ASP A 4 13.03 28.58 -3.95
N THR A 5 11.72 28.77 -4.18
CA THR A 5 11.13 28.78 -5.56
C THR A 5 11.80 29.78 -6.48
N LYS A 6 12.37 30.88 -5.95
CA LYS A 6 13.13 31.83 -6.75
C LYS A 6 14.41 31.24 -7.35
N GLN A 7 14.95 30.15 -6.78
CA GLN A 7 16.14 29.48 -7.32
C GLN A 7 15.83 28.62 -8.56
N LEU A 8 14.58 28.22 -8.75
CA LEU A 8 14.14 27.43 -9.92
C LEU A 8 14.22 28.22 -11.25
N TYR A 9 14.18 29.55 -11.17
CA TYR A 9 14.18 30.43 -12.34
C TYR A 9 15.54 31.07 -12.64
N ARG A 10 16.61 30.58 -12.01
CA ARG A 10 17.98 31.03 -12.28
C ARG A 10 18.60 30.21 -13.41
N GLU A 11 19.47 30.83 -14.19
CA GLU A 11 20.21 30.17 -15.29
C GLU A 11 21.18 29.07 -14.83
N LYS A 12 21.49 28.98 -13.53
CA LYS A 12 22.38 27.96 -12.97
C LYS A 12 21.59 26.72 -12.58
N THR A 13 22.09 25.55 -12.97
CA THR A 13 21.55 24.24 -12.56
C THR A 13 21.41 24.15 -11.05
N LEU A 14 20.19 23.93 -10.56
CA LEU A 14 19.90 23.74 -9.16
C LEU A 14 20.42 22.37 -8.70
N ARG A 15 21.27 22.36 -7.70
CA ARG A 15 21.71 21.11 -7.06
C ARG A 15 20.77 20.75 -5.91
N ILE A 16 20.14 19.60 -6.00
CA ILE A 16 19.27 19.04 -4.95
C ILE A 16 19.99 17.88 -4.23
N PRO A 17 19.72 17.65 -2.95
CA PRO A 17 20.19 16.46 -2.26
C PRO A 17 19.71 15.21 -2.97
N ARG A 18 20.55 14.16 -2.99
CA ARG A 18 20.14 12.87 -3.55
C ARG A 18 19.04 12.28 -2.67
N PRO A 19 17.85 11.98 -3.22
CA PRO A 19 16.78 11.36 -2.45
C PRO A 19 17.13 9.91 -2.11
N SER A 20 16.66 9.43 -0.95
CA SER A 20 16.69 8.03 -0.56
C SER A 20 15.26 7.61 -0.23
N PHE A 21 14.80 6.53 -0.86
CA PHE A 21 13.46 6.01 -0.66
C PHE A 21 13.54 4.75 0.22
N ILE A 22 12.86 4.81 1.36
CA ILE A 22 12.88 3.75 2.36
C ILE A 22 11.45 3.41 2.74
N VAL A 23 11.13 2.13 2.78
CA VAL A 23 9.89 1.59 3.30
C VAL A 23 10.22 0.75 4.53
N LEU A 24 9.53 1.01 5.62
CA LEU A 24 9.55 0.19 6.83
C LEU A 24 8.30 -0.70 6.79
N TYR A 25 8.48 -1.95 6.36
CA TYR A 25 7.39 -2.90 6.26
C TYR A 25 7.14 -3.57 7.60
N ASN A 26 5.91 -3.48 8.08
CA ASN A 26 5.46 -4.17 9.29
C ASN A 26 4.15 -4.92 9.00
N GLY A 27 4.09 -5.62 7.87
CA GLY A 27 2.95 -6.43 7.47
C GLY A 27 2.99 -7.85 8.04
N SER A 28 1.96 -8.63 7.71
CA SER A 28 1.83 -10.05 8.11
C SER A 28 2.36 -11.02 7.05
N GLU A 29 2.64 -10.55 5.84
CA GLU A 29 3.17 -11.40 4.78
C GLU A 29 4.62 -11.79 5.04
N ASP A 30 5.00 -12.97 4.59
CA ASP A 30 6.38 -13.43 4.72
C ASP A 30 7.30 -12.67 3.75
N MET A 31 7.98 -11.67 4.28
CA MET A 31 8.94 -10.86 3.54
C MET A 31 10.35 -11.05 4.11
N PRO A 32 11.40 -11.00 3.27
CA PRO A 32 12.79 -11.03 3.75
C PRO A 32 13.08 -9.84 4.68
N GLU A 33 14.12 -9.96 5.50
CA GLU A 33 14.56 -8.86 6.39
C GLU A 33 14.86 -7.57 5.63
N TYR A 34 15.40 -7.69 4.42
CA TYR A 34 15.73 -6.58 3.53
C TYR A 34 15.52 -6.97 2.07
N GLN A 35 14.97 -6.05 1.28
CA GLN A 35 14.94 -6.17 -0.18
C GLN A 35 15.00 -4.80 -0.85
N GLU A 36 15.38 -4.80 -2.12
CA GLU A 36 15.30 -3.62 -2.98
C GLU A 36 14.20 -3.83 -4.03
N LEU A 37 13.34 -2.86 -4.17
CA LEU A 37 12.38 -2.78 -5.27
C LEU A 37 12.92 -1.78 -6.28
N ARG A 38 12.94 -2.18 -7.55
CA ARG A 38 13.44 -1.36 -8.65
C ARG A 38 12.31 -1.08 -9.62
N LEU A 39 12.15 0.19 -9.99
CA LEU A 39 11.14 0.57 -10.97
C LEU A 39 11.36 -0.14 -12.31
N THR A 40 12.61 -0.39 -12.65
CA THR A 40 12.99 -1.11 -13.87
C THR A 40 12.46 -2.53 -13.95
N ASP A 41 12.21 -3.18 -12.80
CA ASP A 41 11.64 -4.53 -12.74
C ASP A 41 10.15 -4.57 -13.15
N ALA A 42 9.51 -3.40 -13.18
CA ALA A 42 8.11 -3.25 -13.58
C ALA A 42 7.93 -2.86 -15.05
N TYR A 43 9.00 -2.61 -15.78
CA TYR A 43 8.92 -2.24 -17.18
C TYR A 43 8.54 -3.45 -18.05
N LEU A 44 7.69 -3.20 -19.04
CA LEU A 44 7.32 -4.20 -20.03
C LEU A 44 8.35 -4.23 -21.17
N GLY A 45 8.66 -5.43 -21.66
CA GLY A 45 9.60 -5.64 -22.75
C GLY A 45 11.01 -6.06 -22.28
N GLU A 46 11.81 -6.53 -23.22
CA GLU A 46 13.21 -6.88 -22.98
C GLU A 46 14.07 -5.62 -23.08
N LYS A 47 15.01 -5.49 -22.14
CA LYS A 47 15.99 -4.40 -22.17
C LYS A 47 17.01 -4.68 -23.27
N GLU A 48 17.16 -3.77 -24.21
CA GLU A 48 18.27 -3.82 -25.17
C GLU A 48 19.60 -3.55 -24.43
N GLU A 49 20.64 -4.36 -24.70
CA GLU A 49 21.94 -4.31 -23.99
C GLU A 49 22.61 -2.91 -24.02
N ALA A 50 22.23 -2.04 -24.94
CA ALA A 50 22.81 -0.71 -25.14
C ALA A 50 21.98 0.44 -24.54
N GLU A 51 20.79 0.19 -24.01
CA GLU A 51 19.92 1.23 -23.47
C GLU A 51 20.09 1.40 -21.96
N GLU A 52 20.36 2.63 -21.53
CA GLU A 52 20.24 3.01 -20.14
C GLU A 52 18.77 3.40 -19.85
N ASP A 53 18.24 2.92 -18.74
CA ASP A 53 16.89 3.30 -18.30
C ASP A 53 16.82 4.81 -18.07
N ALA A 54 15.89 5.49 -18.76
CA ALA A 54 15.71 6.93 -18.64
C ALA A 54 15.31 7.40 -17.24
N LEU A 55 14.65 6.52 -16.47
CA LEU A 55 14.30 6.74 -15.07
C LEU A 55 14.59 5.49 -14.24
N GLN A 56 15.40 5.66 -13.20
CA GLN A 56 15.71 4.61 -12.25
C GLN A 56 15.31 5.04 -10.84
N LEU A 57 14.42 4.27 -10.21
CA LEU A 57 14.03 4.42 -8.82
C LEU A 57 14.33 3.13 -8.06
N ILE A 58 15.04 3.26 -6.95
CA ILE A 58 15.34 2.13 -6.06
C ILE A 58 14.73 2.46 -4.70
N VAL A 59 13.87 1.58 -4.20
CA VAL A 59 13.24 1.66 -2.88
C VAL A 59 13.83 0.56 -2.01
N LYS A 60 14.41 0.93 -0.87
CA LYS A 60 14.92 -0.01 0.13
C LYS A 60 13.79 -0.37 1.09
N VAL A 61 13.44 -1.65 1.16
CA VAL A 61 12.40 -2.15 2.05
C VAL A 61 13.07 -2.91 3.20
N TYR A 62 12.79 -2.48 4.42
CA TYR A 62 13.22 -3.14 5.65
C TYR A 62 12.00 -3.75 6.33
N ASN A 63 12.03 -5.07 6.53
CA ASN A 63 11.02 -5.74 7.32
C ASN A 63 11.32 -5.51 8.80
N ILE A 64 10.44 -4.73 9.46
CA ILE A 64 10.55 -4.38 10.87
C ILE A 64 9.63 -5.21 11.77
N SER A 65 9.03 -6.29 11.25
CA SER A 65 8.32 -7.22 12.11
C SER A 65 9.28 -7.85 13.12
N SER A 66 8.87 -8.04 14.37
CA SER A 66 9.74 -8.54 15.43
C SER A 66 10.24 -9.95 15.16
N GLU A 67 9.50 -10.76 14.41
CA GLU A 67 9.87 -12.11 14.03
C GLU A 67 11.15 -12.17 13.17
N LYS A 68 11.46 -11.11 12.43
CA LYS A 68 12.62 -11.08 11.53
C LYS A 68 13.90 -10.57 12.19
N HIS A 69 13.86 -10.14 13.46
CA HIS A 69 15.04 -9.65 14.21
C HIS A 69 15.90 -8.63 13.45
N ALA A 70 15.27 -7.77 12.67
CA ALA A 70 15.96 -6.85 11.79
C ALA A 70 17.06 -6.06 12.52
N GLU A 71 18.25 -5.98 11.92
CA GLU A 71 19.38 -5.21 12.47
C GLU A 71 19.02 -3.74 12.74
N ILE A 72 18.06 -3.20 11.99
CA ILE A 72 17.57 -1.84 12.20
C ILE A 72 16.86 -1.68 13.54
N LEU A 73 16.13 -2.70 14.02
CA LEU A 73 15.43 -2.69 15.31
C LEU A 73 16.42 -2.65 16.48
N LYS A 74 17.60 -3.28 16.34
CA LYS A 74 18.65 -3.25 17.35
C LYS A 74 19.26 -1.85 17.52
N LYS A 75 19.21 -1.03 16.46
CA LYS A 75 19.82 0.31 16.44
C LYS A 75 18.84 1.44 16.77
N CYS A 76 17.54 1.16 16.78
CA CYS A 76 16.51 2.18 17.02
C CYS A 76 15.46 1.65 18.01
N GLU A 77 15.57 2.09 19.24
CA GLU A 77 14.69 1.67 20.34
C GLU A 77 13.22 2.01 20.05
N THR A 78 12.95 3.21 19.56
CA THR A 78 11.60 3.65 19.23
C THR A 78 10.96 2.75 18.15
N LEU A 79 11.75 2.37 17.14
CA LEU A 79 11.27 1.49 16.08
C LEU A 79 11.00 0.07 16.60
N ARG A 80 11.82 -0.41 17.52
CA ARG A 80 11.62 -1.69 18.22
C ARG A 80 10.34 -1.68 19.04
N GLN A 81 10.10 -0.62 19.80
CA GLN A 81 8.87 -0.45 20.59
C GLN A 81 7.64 -0.35 19.69
N TYR A 82 7.73 0.35 18.57
CA TYR A 82 6.66 0.42 17.57
C TYR A 82 6.35 -0.96 16.99
N SER A 83 7.36 -1.73 16.58
CA SER A 83 7.17 -3.09 16.10
C SER A 83 6.45 -3.97 17.12
N ARG A 84 6.87 -3.90 18.39
CA ARG A 84 6.23 -4.64 19.50
C ARG A 84 4.80 -4.18 19.74
N PHE A 85 4.53 -2.89 19.66
CA PHE A 85 3.17 -2.34 19.76
C PHE A 85 2.23 -2.95 18.70
N VAL A 86 2.67 -2.99 17.44
CA VAL A 86 1.87 -3.58 16.36
C VAL A 86 1.60 -5.06 16.59
N GLU A 87 2.56 -5.81 17.13
CA GLU A 87 2.32 -7.21 17.52
C GLU A 87 1.27 -7.34 18.62
N ILE A 88 1.35 -6.51 19.66
CA ILE A 88 0.34 -6.50 20.72
C ILE A 88 -1.03 -6.25 20.10
N VAL A 89 -1.17 -5.23 19.26
CA VAL A 89 -2.44 -4.92 18.58
C VAL A 89 -2.96 -6.14 17.81
N ARG A 90 -2.12 -6.77 17.00
CA ARG A 90 -2.49 -7.95 16.21
C ARG A 90 -2.87 -9.17 17.06
N SER A 91 -2.30 -9.32 18.25
CA SER A 91 -2.61 -10.44 19.14
C SER A 91 -4.04 -10.40 19.69
N TYR A 92 -4.71 -9.25 19.63
CA TYR A 92 -6.10 -9.07 20.04
C TYR A 92 -7.11 -9.33 18.92
N GLY A 93 -6.67 -9.71 17.73
CA GLY A 93 -7.51 -10.09 16.61
C GLY A 93 -7.41 -9.15 15.42
N HIS A 94 -8.33 -9.35 14.49
CA HIS A 94 -8.45 -8.49 13.32
C HIS A 94 -8.94 -7.09 13.72
N ILE A 95 -8.55 -6.15 12.97
CA ILE A 95 -8.78 -4.70 13.08
C ILE A 95 -10.26 -4.34 13.22
N ASP A 96 -11.12 -5.01 12.46
CA ASP A 96 -12.59 -4.89 12.50
C ASP A 96 -13.20 -5.32 13.84
N GLN A 97 -12.45 -6.03 14.67
CA GLN A 97 -12.86 -6.48 16.00
C GLN A 97 -12.35 -5.58 17.14
N LEU A 98 -11.59 -4.54 16.83
CA LEU A 98 -11.03 -3.61 17.80
C LEU A 98 -12.11 -2.66 18.34
N THR A 99 -12.77 -3.06 19.38
CA THR A 99 -13.68 -2.20 20.15
C THR A 99 -12.92 -1.29 21.13
N GLY A 100 -13.55 -0.22 21.62
CA GLY A 100 -12.93 0.62 22.66
C GLY A 100 -12.49 -0.16 23.89
N ALA A 101 -13.20 -1.22 24.28
CA ALA A 101 -12.82 -2.09 25.40
C ALA A 101 -11.55 -2.92 25.10
N VAL A 102 -11.37 -3.35 23.86
CA VAL A 102 -10.15 -4.03 23.40
C VAL A 102 -8.97 -3.08 23.39
N MET A 103 -9.18 -1.84 22.92
CA MET A 103 -8.14 -0.81 22.92
C MET A 103 -7.63 -0.50 24.33
N VAL A 104 -8.50 -0.43 25.34
CA VAL A 104 -8.09 -0.27 26.74
C VAL A 104 -7.17 -1.41 27.17
N LYS A 105 -7.49 -2.66 26.83
CA LYS A 105 -6.65 -3.83 27.15
C LYS A 105 -5.29 -3.78 26.46
N ILE A 106 -5.25 -3.35 25.20
CA ILE A 106 -4.01 -3.15 24.45
C ILE A 106 -3.13 -2.12 25.14
N MET A 107 -3.71 -0.98 25.54
CA MET A 107 -2.98 0.08 26.25
C MET A 107 -2.46 -0.41 27.62
N GLU A 108 -3.24 -1.14 28.36
CA GLU A 108 -2.83 -1.75 29.63
C GLU A 108 -1.65 -2.71 29.43
N GLN A 109 -1.70 -3.53 28.39
CA GLN A 109 -0.61 -4.45 28.06
C GLN A 109 0.66 -3.69 27.64
N CYS A 110 0.53 -2.68 26.77
CA CYS A 110 1.67 -1.84 26.37
C CYS A 110 2.32 -1.17 27.61
N LYS A 111 1.50 -0.64 28.51
CA LYS A 111 1.98 -0.04 29.76
C LYS A 111 2.71 -1.06 30.65
N LYS A 112 2.18 -2.26 30.76
CA LYS A 112 2.79 -3.35 31.55
C LYS A 112 4.13 -3.80 30.98
N GLU A 113 4.26 -3.82 29.65
CA GLU A 113 5.48 -4.21 28.95
C GLU A 113 6.46 -3.03 28.74
N GLY A 114 6.08 -1.81 29.10
CA GLY A 114 6.90 -0.61 28.90
C GLY A 114 7.05 -0.19 27.44
N VAL A 115 6.07 -0.54 26.61
CA VAL A 115 6.08 -0.27 25.17
C VAL A 115 5.46 1.10 24.90
N LEU A 116 6.21 2.00 24.28
CA LEU A 116 5.78 3.37 23.90
C LEU A 116 5.12 4.16 25.05
N THR A 117 5.53 3.93 26.29
CA THR A 117 4.86 4.48 27.49
C THR A 117 4.77 6.01 27.46
N GLU A 118 5.88 6.71 27.21
CA GLU A 118 5.89 8.17 27.11
C GLU A 118 5.01 8.70 25.98
N PHE A 119 5.00 8.00 24.86
CA PHE A 119 4.18 8.35 23.72
C PHE A 119 2.68 8.13 24.03
N MET A 120 2.36 7.02 24.68
CA MET A 120 0.99 6.70 25.10
C MET A 120 0.44 7.70 26.15
N GLU A 121 1.26 8.18 27.04
CA GLU A 121 0.86 9.17 28.04
C GLU A 121 0.53 10.53 27.42
N HIS A 122 1.26 10.92 26.38
CA HIS A 122 1.06 12.22 25.72
C HIS A 122 0.06 12.17 24.57
N TYR A 123 0.00 11.07 23.81
CA TYR A 123 -0.72 10.98 22.55
C TYR A 123 -1.69 9.80 22.49
N GLY A 124 -2.00 9.15 23.60
CA GLY A 124 -2.80 7.93 23.61
C GLY A 124 -4.17 8.08 22.94
N THR A 125 -4.85 9.20 23.14
CA THR A 125 -6.15 9.48 22.50
C THR A 125 -5.98 9.69 20.99
N GLU A 126 -4.99 10.47 20.59
CA GLU A 126 -4.69 10.74 19.17
C GLU A 126 -4.24 9.47 18.44
N LEU A 127 -3.48 8.61 19.13
CA LEU A 127 -3.08 7.31 18.59
C LEU A 127 -4.27 6.40 18.33
N ILE A 128 -5.23 6.36 19.25
CA ILE A 128 -6.47 5.62 19.08
C ILE A 128 -7.25 6.15 17.88
N GLU A 129 -7.43 7.47 17.77
CA GLU A 129 -8.11 8.10 16.64
C GLU A 129 -7.40 7.83 15.30
N MET A 130 -6.06 7.87 15.29
CA MET A 130 -5.25 7.61 14.11
C MET A 130 -5.39 6.15 13.68
N LEU A 131 -5.31 5.20 14.61
CA LEU A 131 -5.51 3.79 14.34
C LEU A 131 -6.91 3.53 13.77
N PHE A 132 -7.97 4.05 14.38
CA PHE A 132 -9.32 3.91 13.84
C PHE A 132 -9.45 4.51 12.44
N LYS A 133 -8.76 5.60 12.14
CA LYS A 133 -8.79 6.25 10.84
C LYS A 133 -8.03 5.47 9.75
N GLU A 134 -6.96 4.79 10.14
CA GLU A 134 -6.20 3.91 9.24
C GLU A 134 -6.97 2.61 8.96
N LEU A 135 -7.68 2.09 9.96
CA LEU A 135 -8.57 0.95 9.89
C LEU A 135 -9.72 1.17 8.91
N THR A 136 -10.46 2.27 9.08
CA THR A 136 -11.53 2.67 8.15
C THR A 136 -11.04 2.87 6.73
N ARG A 137 -9.81 3.31 6.54
CA ARG A 137 -9.23 3.49 5.21
C ARG A 137 -8.93 2.18 4.49
N GLU A 138 -8.47 1.15 5.20
CA GLU A 138 -8.26 -0.19 4.61
C GLU A 138 -9.59 -0.82 4.21
N GLU A 139 -10.62 -0.70 5.05
CA GLU A 139 -11.99 -1.14 4.73
C GLU A 139 -12.56 -0.39 3.51
N ASP A 140 -12.41 0.93 3.45
CA ASP A 140 -12.85 1.75 2.31
C ASP A 140 -12.15 1.35 1.00
N LEU A 141 -10.85 1.01 1.06
CA LEU A 141 -10.10 0.52 -0.09
C LEU A 141 -10.58 -0.87 -0.54
N GLU A 142 -10.89 -1.76 0.38
CA GLU A 142 -11.39 -3.10 0.05
C GLU A 142 -12.82 -3.01 -0.55
N ILE A 143 -13.69 -2.19 0.02
CA ILE A 143 -15.02 -1.91 -0.54
C ILE A 143 -14.90 -1.32 -1.94
N SER A 144 -14.03 -0.33 -2.14
CA SER A 144 -13.80 0.28 -3.45
C SER A 144 -13.25 -0.72 -4.47
N ARG A 145 -12.44 -1.68 -4.05
CA ARG A 145 -11.92 -2.76 -4.89
C ARG A 145 -13.02 -3.73 -5.30
N LEU A 146 -13.89 -4.12 -4.36
CA LEU A 146 -15.03 -4.99 -4.62
C LEU A 146 -16.05 -4.32 -5.55
N ASP A 147 -16.37 -3.06 -5.31
CA ASP A 147 -17.26 -2.27 -6.18
C ASP A 147 -16.69 -2.12 -7.60
N GLY A 148 -15.38 -1.90 -7.72
CA GLY A 148 -14.68 -1.85 -9.01
C GLY A 148 -14.73 -3.18 -9.76
N TYR A 149 -14.56 -4.30 -9.04
CA TYR A 149 -14.67 -5.63 -9.61
C TYR A 149 -16.09 -5.92 -10.12
N ASP A 150 -17.11 -5.65 -9.32
CA ASP A 150 -18.52 -5.86 -9.67
C ASP A 150 -18.95 -4.98 -10.86
N ALA A 151 -18.49 -3.73 -10.89
CA ALA A 151 -18.71 -2.86 -12.05
C ALA A 151 -18.04 -3.41 -13.32
N GLY A 152 -16.81 -3.89 -13.21
CA GLY A 152 -16.07 -4.50 -14.32
C GLY A 152 -16.73 -5.77 -14.86
N VAL A 153 -17.27 -6.62 -13.99
CA VAL A 153 -18.03 -7.82 -14.39
C VAL A 153 -19.29 -7.43 -15.16
N LYS A 154 -20.09 -6.48 -14.64
CA LYS A 154 -21.32 -6.00 -15.32
C LYS A 154 -21.04 -5.37 -16.68
N ASP A 155 -19.97 -4.59 -16.79
CA ASP A 155 -19.58 -3.97 -18.07
C ASP A 155 -19.06 -5.02 -19.06
N GLY A 156 -18.34 -6.03 -18.56
CA GLY A 156 -17.90 -7.18 -19.36
C GLY A 156 -19.07 -7.99 -19.92
N GLU A 157 -20.08 -8.29 -19.09
CA GLU A 157 -21.29 -8.99 -19.50
C GLU A 157 -22.04 -8.20 -20.58
N LYS A 158 -22.32 -6.92 -20.36
CA LYS A 158 -22.99 -6.06 -21.35
C LYS A 158 -22.22 -5.94 -22.66
N SER A 159 -20.89 -5.84 -22.57
CA SER A 159 -20.02 -5.80 -23.75
C SER A 159 -20.03 -7.11 -24.51
N GLY A 160 -20.05 -8.24 -23.79
CA GLY A 160 -20.16 -9.58 -24.34
C GLY A 160 -21.50 -9.82 -25.08
N GLU A 161 -22.63 -9.47 -24.43
CA GLU A 161 -23.95 -9.54 -25.02
C GLU A 161 -24.06 -8.69 -26.28
N ARG A 162 -23.56 -7.45 -26.24
CA ARG A 162 -23.57 -6.57 -27.42
C ARG A 162 -22.73 -7.11 -28.57
N LYS A 163 -21.59 -7.72 -28.27
CA LYS A 163 -20.72 -8.34 -29.26
C LYS A 163 -21.35 -9.57 -29.88
N ALA A 164 -21.95 -10.42 -29.06
CA ALA A 164 -22.69 -11.61 -29.53
C ALA A 164 -23.88 -11.23 -30.43
N ALA A 165 -24.68 -10.23 -30.03
CA ALA A 165 -25.79 -9.72 -30.83
C ALA A 165 -25.31 -9.16 -32.19
N LEU A 166 -24.19 -8.48 -32.22
CA LEU A 166 -23.61 -7.92 -33.43
C LEU A 166 -23.07 -9.01 -34.38
N ASP A 167 -22.49 -10.06 -33.83
CA ASP A 167 -21.98 -11.19 -34.60
C ASP A 167 -23.12 -12.03 -35.18
N ILE A 168 -24.23 -12.22 -34.43
CA ILE A 168 -25.47 -12.85 -34.93
C ILE A 168 -26.05 -12.01 -36.07
N ALA A 169 -26.19 -10.68 -35.89
CA ALA A 169 -26.71 -9.78 -36.92
C ALA A 169 -25.89 -9.83 -38.21
N LYS A 170 -24.55 -9.83 -38.09
CA LYS A 170 -23.63 -9.97 -39.23
C LYS A 170 -23.75 -11.35 -39.91
N GLY A 171 -23.96 -12.41 -39.14
CA GLY A 171 -24.22 -13.75 -39.68
C GLY A 171 -25.50 -13.79 -40.51
N MET A 172 -26.61 -13.27 -39.99
CA MET A 172 -27.90 -13.18 -40.66
C MET A 172 -27.80 -12.34 -41.95
N GLN A 173 -27.06 -11.24 -41.95
CA GLN A 173 -26.85 -10.41 -43.13
C GLN A 173 -26.05 -11.12 -44.22
N LYS A 174 -25.07 -11.97 -43.87
CA LYS A 174 -24.30 -12.79 -44.83
C LYS A 174 -25.13 -13.91 -45.48
N GLU A 175 -26.08 -14.49 -44.75
CA GLU A 175 -26.92 -15.56 -45.24
C GLU A 175 -28.18 -15.06 -45.98
N HIS A 176 -28.31 -13.74 -46.26
CA HIS A 176 -29.47 -13.13 -46.90
C HIS A 176 -30.83 -13.44 -46.23
N ILE A 177 -30.82 -13.70 -44.92
CA ILE A 177 -32.06 -13.87 -44.19
C ILE A 177 -32.63 -12.48 -43.97
N ALA A 178 -33.77 -12.19 -44.69
CA ALA A 178 -34.48 -10.94 -44.47
C ALA A 178 -35.03 -10.91 -43.03
N ALA A 179 -34.78 -9.81 -42.31
CA ALA A 179 -35.44 -9.57 -41.04
C ALA A 179 -36.89 -9.16 -41.34
N ASP A 180 -37.81 -10.10 -41.37
CA ASP A 180 -39.24 -9.83 -41.29
C ASP A 180 -39.53 -9.37 -39.84
N VAL A 181 -39.81 -8.08 -39.69
CA VAL A 181 -40.34 -7.48 -38.48
C VAL A 181 -41.80 -7.31 -38.61
#